data_26458109715793d130175393d4b4c8db
#
_entry.id   26458109715793d130175393d4b4c8db
#
_cell.length_a   1.000
_cell.length_b   1.000
_cell.length_c   1.000
_cell.angle_alpha   90.00
_cell.angle_beta   90.00
_cell.angle_gamma   90.00
#
_symmetry.space_group_name_H-M   'P 1'
#
loop_
_entity.id
_entity.type
_entity.pdbx_description
1 polymer ?
#
loop_
_entity_poly.entity_id
_entity_poly.type
_entity_poly.pdbx_seq_one_letter_code
_entity_poly.pdbx_strand_id
1 'polypeptide(L)'
;PTSGSVQVLGLNPFLQRKLLNRKMGIMLQEGGIYPSARVAELVRQYCSLYGNGVDADVLISRVGLQSVASTTYRRLSGGEKQRLSLALALAARPQIIFLDEPTSGIDVNGRDLVRSIIRELQDAGCCVIVATHELDEAERIADDVLIFHRGNVVAAGTLDELRSGREEIRFRSTSRIDLHSLSITLGLPVEQTRLHEFTVAGTSDARVIVQLTDWAKANNVDIGDIGAGSQRLDDVFRRLTAESAS
;
A
#
# COMPACT_ATOMS: atom_id res chain seq x y z
N PRO A 1 -18.08 -8.47 -16.72
CA PRO A 1 -18.88 -7.35 -16.22
C PRO A 1 -20.35 -7.51 -16.63
N THR A 2 -21.27 -6.93 -15.85
CA THR A 2 -22.71 -6.92 -16.19
C THR A 2 -22.98 -5.98 -17.37
N SER A 3 -22.18 -4.92 -17.48
CA SER A 3 -22.18 -3.98 -18.60
C SER A 3 -20.76 -3.42 -18.81
N GLY A 4 -20.57 -2.71 -19.92
CA GLY A 4 -19.28 -2.16 -20.29
C GLY A 4 -18.31 -3.18 -20.88
N SER A 5 -17.06 -2.77 -21.06
CA SER A 5 -15.98 -3.60 -21.59
C SER A 5 -14.72 -3.47 -20.74
N VAL A 6 -13.89 -4.50 -20.75
CA VAL A 6 -12.59 -4.51 -20.10
C VAL A 6 -11.54 -5.06 -21.05
N GLN A 7 -10.36 -4.44 -21.05
CA GLN A 7 -9.18 -4.93 -21.75
C GLN A 7 -7.98 -4.91 -20.80
N VAL A 8 -7.16 -5.94 -20.86
CA VAL A 8 -5.92 -6.06 -20.10
C VAL A 8 -4.81 -6.34 -21.09
N LEU A 9 -3.78 -5.50 -21.14
CA LEU A 9 -2.72 -5.56 -22.16
C LEU A 9 -3.27 -5.58 -23.61
N GLY A 10 -4.37 -4.85 -23.86
CA GLY A 10 -5.06 -4.84 -25.15
C GLY A 10 -5.86 -6.10 -25.48
N LEU A 11 -5.91 -7.08 -24.57
CA LEU A 11 -6.61 -8.35 -24.75
C LEU A 11 -7.95 -8.35 -24.01
N ASN A 12 -8.97 -8.98 -24.63
CA ASN A 12 -10.24 -9.25 -23.96
C ASN A 12 -10.10 -10.47 -23.03
N PRO A 13 -10.30 -10.33 -21.70
CA PRO A 13 -10.08 -11.41 -20.72
C PRO A 13 -10.98 -12.63 -20.92
N PHE A 14 -12.15 -12.47 -21.51
CA PHE A 14 -13.07 -13.57 -21.81
C PHE A 14 -12.66 -14.35 -23.07
N LEU A 15 -12.37 -13.63 -24.14
CA LEU A 15 -12.10 -14.25 -25.45
C LEU A 15 -10.66 -14.74 -25.57
N GLN A 16 -9.71 -14.07 -24.91
CA GLN A 16 -8.26 -14.28 -25.06
C GLN A 16 -7.60 -14.72 -23.75
N ARG A 17 -8.35 -15.37 -22.86
CA ARG A 17 -7.91 -15.80 -21.52
C ARG A 17 -6.59 -16.58 -21.53
N LYS A 18 -6.41 -17.51 -22.48
CA LYS A 18 -5.19 -18.34 -22.57
C LYS A 18 -3.93 -17.50 -22.84
N LEU A 19 -4.05 -16.47 -23.66
CA LEU A 19 -2.96 -15.55 -23.97
C LEU A 19 -2.65 -14.65 -22.77
N LEU A 20 -3.70 -14.14 -22.13
CA LEU A 20 -3.57 -13.26 -20.97
C LEU A 20 -2.95 -13.97 -19.77
N ASN A 21 -3.41 -15.20 -19.46
CA ASN A 21 -2.87 -15.97 -18.31
C ASN A 21 -1.37 -16.23 -18.39
N ARG A 22 -0.75 -16.21 -19.58
CA ARG A 22 0.70 -16.36 -19.74
C ARG A 22 1.49 -15.07 -19.47
N LYS A 23 0.80 -13.94 -19.41
CA LYS A 23 1.37 -12.60 -19.25
C LYS A 23 1.03 -11.96 -17.92
N MET A 24 0.22 -12.63 -17.12
CA MET A 24 -0.39 -12.09 -15.91
C MET A 24 -0.02 -12.93 -14.70
N GLY A 25 0.39 -12.26 -13.63
CA GLY A 25 0.49 -12.84 -12.29
C GLY A 25 -0.68 -12.41 -11.43
N ILE A 26 -1.14 -13.30 -10.56
CA ILE A 26 -2.19 -12.97 -9.58
C ILE A 26 -1.78 -13.55 -8.23
N MET A 27 -1.76 -12.69 -7.23
CA MET A 27 -1.61 -13.04 -5.83
C MET A 27 -2.93 -12.71 -5.13
N LEU A 28 -3.62 -13.73 -4.67
CA LEU A 28 -4.87 -13.59 -3.90
C LEU A 28 -4.56 -13.55 -2.41
N GLN A 29 -5.39 -12.87 -1.64
CA GLN A 29 -5.27 -12.75 -0.19
C GLN A 29 -5.31 -14.12 0.50
N GLU A 30 -6.18 -15.01 0.06
CA GLU A 30 -6.32 -16.37 0.61
C GLU A 30 -6.66 -17.39 -0.48
N GLY A 31 -6.25 -18.64 -0.25
CA GLY A 31 -6.80 -19.81 -0.92
C GLY A 31 -5.98 -20.39 -2.06
N GLY A 32 -6.48 -21.53 -2.56
CA GLY A 32 -5.97 -22.19 -3.77
C GLY A 32 -4.76 -23.12 -3.57
N ILE A 33 -4.15 -23.16 -2.38
CA ILE A 33 -2.97 -24.00 -2.13
C ILE A 33 -3.33 -25.19 -1.23
N TYR A 34 -2.98 -26.41 -1.68
CA TYR A 34 -3.18 -27.61 -0.87
C TYR A 34 -2.31 -27.58 0.40
N PRO A 35 -2.90 -27.84 1.59
CA PRO A 35 -2.19 -27.77 2.87
C PRO A 35 -0.96 -28.69 2.98
N SER A 36 -0.95 -29.80 2.25
CA SER A 36 0.14 -30.80 2.24
C SER A 36 1.24 -30.51 1.21
N ALA A 37 1.03 -29.58 0.30
CA ALA A 37 2.01 -29.24 -0.73
C ALA A 37 3.26 -28.58 -0.11
N ARG A 38 4.45 -28.94 -0.58
CA ARG A 38 5.71 -28.35 -0.14
C ARG A 38 6.04 -27.10 -0.97
N VAL A 39 6.71 -26.14 -0.35
CA VAL A 39 7.09 -24.88 -1.00
C VAL A 39 7.82 -25.13 -2.33
N ALA A 40 8.91 -25.89 -2.31
CA ALA A 40 9.73 -26.14 -3.49
C ALA A 40 8.97 -26.90 -4.60
N GLU A 41 8.11 -27.84 -4.24
CA GLU A 41 7.30 -28.59 -5.20
C GLU A 41 6.31 -27.69 -5.92
N LEU A 42 5.62 -26.81 -5.16
CA LEU A 42 4.68 -25.85 -5.71
C LEU A 42 5.35 -24.87 -6.66
N VAL A 43 6.44 -24.25 -6.24
CA VAL A 43 7.13 -23.25 -7.08
C VAL A 43 7.65 -23.90 -8.35
N ARG A 44 8.26 -25.11 -8.29
CA ARG A 44 8.69 -25.87 -9.47
C ARG A 44 7.53 -26.21 -10.39
N GLN A 45 6.40 -26.63 -9.83
CA GLN A 45 5.20 -26.92 -10.61
C GLN A 45 4.70 -25.67 -11.36
N TYR A 46 4.61 -24.53 -10.70
CA TYR A 46 4.17 -23.29 -11.32
C TYR A 46 5.16 -22.82 -12.41
N CYS A 47 6.45 -22.85 -12.14
CA CYS A 47 7.47 -22.51 -13.15
C CYS A 47 7.35 -23.43 -14.39
N SER A 48 7.10 -24.73 -14.19
CA SER A 48 6.94 -25.67 -15.30
C SER A 48 5.67 -25.44 -16.12
N LEU A 49 4.57 -25.02 -15.48
CA LEU A 49 3.30 -24.71 -16.18
C LEU A 49 3.43 -23.55 -17.15
N TYR A 50 4.25 -22.54 -16.82
CA TYR A 50 4.46 -21.40 -17.69
C TYR A 50 5.52 -21.66 -18.78
N GLY A 51 6.48 -22.58 -18.54
CA GLY A 51 7.49 -22.98 -19.52
C GLY A 51 8.38 -21.83 -20.02
N ASN A 52 8.56 -20.78 -19.21
CA ASN A 52 9.26 -19.54 -19.56
C ASN A 52 10.72 -19.49 -19.06
N GLY A 53 11.25 -20.61 -18.55
CA GLY A 53 12.63 -20.74 -18.08
C GLY A 53 12.93 -20.06 -16.73
N VAL A 54 11.92 -19.76 -15.93
CA VAL A 54 12.12 -19.28 -14.55
C VAL A 54 12.66 -20.42 -13.70
N ASP A 55 13.81 -20.19 -13.07
CA ASP A 55 14.38 -21.12 -12.11
C ASP A 55 13.64 -21.03 -10.75
N ALA A 56 13.09 -22.15 -10.32
CA ALA A 56 12.32 -22.22 -9.09
C ALA A 56 13.15 -21.95 -7.83
N ASP A 57 14.41 -22.41 -7.80
CA ASP A 57 15.27 -22.24 -6.62
C ASP A 57 15.73 -20.76 -6.51
N VAL A 58 15.97 -20.10 -7.64
CA VAL A 58 16.19 -18.63 -7.70
C VAL A 58 14.95 -17.89 -7.20
N LEU A 59 13.76 -18.29 -7.62
CA LEU A 59 12.52 -17.63 -7.21
C LEU A 59 12.24 -17.83 -5.71
N ILE A 60 12.47 -19.03 -5.17
CA ILE A 60 12.37 -19.33 -3.74
C ILE A 60 13.34 -18.44 -2.94
N SER A 61 14.57 -18.28 -3.45
CA SER A 61 15.56 -17.39 -2.84
C SER A 61 15.11 -15.94 -2.85
N ARG A 62 14.61 -15.48 -3.99
CA ARG A 62 14.16 -14.10 -4.17
C ARG A 62 13.07 -13.68 -3.17
N VAL A 63 12.18 -14.61 -2.79
CA VAL A 63 11.12 -14.35 -1.81
C VAL A 63 11.51 -14.75 -0.38
N GLY A 64 12.77 -15.14 -0.13
CA GLY A 64 13.28 -15.46 1.22
C GLY A 64 12.68 -16.73 1.84
N LEU A 65 12.45 -17.79 1.04
CA LEU A 65 11.84 -19.06 1.49
C LEU A 65 12.79 -20.26 1.47
N GLN A 66 14.12 -20.05 1.31
CA GLN A 66 15.09 -21.14 1.21
C GLN A 66 15.05 -22.06 2.44
N SER A 67 14.99 -21.49 3.65
CA SER A 67 15.00 -22.25 4.91
C SER A 67 13.77 -23.13 5.10
N VAL A 68 12.67 -22.81 4.42
CA VAL A 68 11.39 -23.54 4.50
C VAL A 68 11.00 -24.23 3.20
N ALA A 69 11.91 -24.36 2.23
CA ALA A 69 11.66 -24.93 0.91
C ALA A 69 11.06 -26.36 0.96
N SER A 70 11.44 -27.17 1.94
CA SER A 70 10.90 -28.51 2.18
C SER A 70 9.66 -28.56 3.08
N THR A 71 9.24 -27.41 3.64
CA THR A 71 8.13 -27.32 4.58
C THR A 71 6.79 -27.36 3.83
N THR A 72 5.77 -27.98 4.43
CA THR A 72 4.41 -27.99 3.87
C THR A 72 3.68 -26.68 4.14
N TYR A 73 2.82 -26.27 3.22
CA TYR A 73 2.05 -25.02 3.28
C TYR A 73 1.34 -24.79 4.62
N ARG A 74 0.70 -25.83 5.18
CA ARG A 74 -0.01 -25.74 6.47
C ARG A 74 0.89 -25.33 7.65
N ARG A 75 2.21 -25.58 7.55
CA ARG A 75 3.19 -25.31 8.61
C ARG A 75 3.89 -23.96 8.47
N LEU A 76 3.64 -23.25 7.37
CA LEU A 76 4.18 -21.92 7.14
C LEU A 76 3.49 -20.89 8.03
N SER A 77 4.24 -19.92 8.48
CA SER A 77 3.71 -18.69 9.08
C SER A 77 2.87 -17.89 8.07
N GLY A 78 2.09 -16.91 8.54
CA GLY A 78 1.32 -16.02 7.66
C GLY A 78 2.18 -15.31 6.63
N GLY A 79 3.29 -14.73 7.07
CA GLY A 79 4.23 -14.03 6.18
C GLY A 79 4.93 -14.94 5.18
N GLU A 80 5.27 -16.19 5.55
CA GLU A 80 5.83 -17.18 4.61
C GLU A 80 4.79 -17.60 3.56
N LYS A 81 3.53 -17.76 3.95
CA LYS A 81 2.43 -18.05 3.01
C LYS A 81 2.25 -16.92 2.01
N GLN A 82 2.32 -15.69 2.48
CA GLN A 82 2.18 -14.49 1.65
C GLN A 82 3.33 -14.41 0.64
N ARG A 83 4.59 -14.61 1.08
CA ARG A 83 5.74 -14.64 0.19
C ARG A 83 5.72 -15.80 -0.79
N LEU A 84 5.17 -16.97 -0.40
CA LEU A 84 4.94 -18.08 -1.33
C LEU A 84 3.91 -17.70 -2.41
N SER A 85 2.78 -17.08 -2.03
CA SER A 85 1.77 -16.62 -2.99
C SER A 85 2.36 -15.61 -3.98
N LEU A 86 3.22 -14.70 -3.51
CA LEU A 86 3.97 -13.79 -4.38
C LEU A 86 4.89 -14.57 -5.34
N ALA A 87 5.65 -15.59 -4.86
CA ALA A 87 6.49 -16.40 -5.72
C ALA A 87 5.69 -17.09 -6.84
N LEU A 88 4.52 -17.63 -6.51
CA LEU A 88 3.66 -18.27 -7.52
C LEU A 88 3.16 -17.28 -8.57
N ALA A 89 2.82 -16.06 -8.18
CA ALA A 89 2.43 -14.99 -9.11
C ALA A 89 3.60 -14.55 -10.02
N LEU A 90 4.83 -14.56 -9.50
CA LEU A 90 6.05 -14.22 -10.23
C LEU A 90 6.51 -15.32 -11.21
N ALA A 91 6.09 -16.57 -11.02
CA ALA A 91 6.47 -17.70 -11.87
C ALA A 91 6.09 -17.50 -13.35
N ALA A 92 5.06 -16.68 -13.62
CA ALA A 92 4.63 -16.32 -14.97
C ALA A 92 5.59 -15.38 -15.72
N ARG A 93 6.57 -14.74 -15.06
CA ARG A 93 7.29 -13.54 -15.59
C ARG A 93 6.31 -12.51 -16.14
N PRO A 94 5.41 -12.01 -15.30
CA PRO A 94 4.24 -11.27 -15.78
C PRO A 94 4.61 -9.92 -16.38
N GLN A 95 3.83 -9.48 -17.39
CA GLN A 95 3.80 -8.10 -17.89
C GLN A 95 2.86 -7.23 -17.04
N ILE A 96 1.89 -7.86 -16.38
CA ILE A 96 0.99 -7.25 -15.40
C ILE A 96 0.80 -8.19 -14.22
N ILE A 97 0.88 -7.67 -13.01
CA ILE A 97 0.67 -8.46 -11.79
C ILE A 97 -0.38 -7.77 -10.89
N PHE A 98 -1.29 -8.58 -10.35
CA PHE A 98 -2.28 -8.14 -9.38
C PHE A 98 -1.90 -8.72 -8.03
N LEU A 99 -1.75 -7.86 -7.03
CA LEU A 99 -1.34 -8.19 -5.67
C LEU A 99 -2.43 -7.74 -4.70
N ASP A 100 -3.09 -8.71 -4.07
CA ASP A 100 -4.12 -8.44 -3.07
C ASP A 100 -3.50 -8.54 -1.68
N GLU A 101 -3.43 -7.41 -0.95
CA GLU A 101 -2.84 -7.28 0.38
C GLU A 101 -1.43 -7.88 0.51
N PRO A 102 -0.45 -7.54 -0.35
CA PRO A 102 0.82 -8.26 -0.44
C PRO A 102 1.70 -8.18 0.81
N THR A 103 1.50 -7.18 1.67
CA THR A 103 2.27 -6.93 2.89
C THR A 103 1.52 -7.28 4.18
N SER A 104 0.26 -7.70 4.07
CA SER A 104 -0.58 -8.03 5.23
C SER A 104 -0.03 -9.23 6.00
N GLY A 105 0.04 -9.10 7.32
CA GLY A 105 0.49 -10.17 8.21
C GLY A 105 1.98 -10.54 8.10
N ILE A 106 2.78 -9.70 7.44
CA ILE A 106 4.23 -9.87 7.28
C ILE A 106 4.95 -8.97 8.30
N ASP A 107 6.07 -9.44 8.85
CA ASP A 107 6.97 -8.65 9.69
C ASP A 107 7.68 -7.54 8.89
N VAL A 108 8.34 -6.61 9.59
CA VAL A 108 8.98 -5.44 8.98
C VAL A 108 9.99 -5.83 7.89
N ASN A 109 10.84 -6.82 8.15
CA ASN A 109 11.85 -7.26 7.19
C ASN A 109 11.21 -7.91 5.94
N GLY A 110 10.16 -8.68 6.14
CA GLY A 110 9.40 -9.28 5.05
C GLY A 110 8.63 -8.24 4.21
N ARG A 111 8.13 -7.18 4.83
CA ARG A 111 7.51 -6.05 4.10
C ARG A 111 8.53 -5.34 3.21
N ASP A 112 9.74 -5.09 3.72
CA ASP A 112 10.81 -4.45 2.93
C ASP A 112 11.22 -5.32 1.74
N LEU A 113 11.29 -6.64 1.92
CA LEU A 113 11.55 -7.58 0.83
C LEU A 113 10.45 -7.52 -0.24
N VAL A 114 9.16 -7.54 0.16
CA VAL A 114 8.05 -7.43 -0.80
C VAL A 114 8.09 -6.11 -1.55
N ARG A 115 8.36 -4.99 -0.88
CA ARG A 115 8.50 -3.67 -1.51
C ARG A 115 9.66 -3.63 -2.52
N SER A 116 10.81 -4.24 -2.18
CA SER A 116 11.93 -4.30 -3.12
C SER A 116 11.58 -5.09 -4.37
N ILE A 117 10.85 -6.21 -4.23
CA ILE A 117 10.38 -7.01 -5.38
C ILE A 117 9.40 -6.20 -6.24
N ILE A 118 8.48 -5.45 -5.63
CA ILE A 118 7.54 -4.59 -6.36
C ILE A 118 8.31 -3.53 -7.18
N ARG A 119 9.28 -2.85 -6.58
CA ARG A 119 10.12 -1.86 -7.28
C ARG A 119 10.91 -2.48 -8.43
N GLU A 120 11.53 -3.65 -8.20
CA GLU A 120 12.23 -4.37 -9.27
C GLU A 120 11.30 -4.71 -10.46
N LEU A 121 10.04 -5.05 -10.19
CA LEU A 121 9.05 -5.31 -11.24
C LEU A 121 8.68 -4.03 -12.01
N GLN A 122 8.49 -2.91 -11.30
CA GLN A 122 8.24 -1.60 -11.91
C GLN A 122 9.42 -1.17 -12.79
N ASP A 123 10.63 -1.27 -12.29
CA ASP A 123 11.87 -0.97 -13.03
C ASP A 123 12.05 -1.83 -14.28
N ALA A 124 11.57 -3.09 -14.23
CA ALA A 124 11.54 -4.01 -15.36
C ALA A 124 10.39 -3.75 -16.35
N GLY A 125 9.56 -2.73 -16.11
CA GLY A 125 8.41 -2.36 -16.95
C GLY A 125 7.17 -3.23 -16.76
N CYS A 126 7.07 -3.98 -15.67
CA CYS A 126 5.86 -4.71 -15.30
C CYS A 126 4.83 -3.74 -14.71
N CYS A 127 3.60 -3.78 -15.18
CA CYS A 127 2.50 -3.06 -14.55
C CYS A 127 2.11 -3.78 -13.25
N VAL A 128 2.28 -3.12 -12.11
CA VAL A 128 1.95 -3.68 -10.78
C VAL A 128 0.68 -3.03 -10.26
N ILE A 129 -0.37 -3.82 -10.04
CA ILE A 129 -1.62 -3.37 -9.45
C ILE A 129 -1.70 -3.95 -8.04
N VAL A 130 -1.73 -3.08 -7.04
CA VAL A 130 -1.82 -3.45 -5.62
C VAL A 130 -3.18 -3.02 -5.10
N ALA A 131 -3.92 -3.96 -4.50
CA ALA A 131 -5.09 -3.66 -3.70
C ALA A 131 -4.68 -3.76 -2.23
N THR A 132 -4.90 -2.69 -1.46
CA THR A 132 -4.60 -2.66 -0.03
C THR A 132 -5.48 -1.68 0.71
N HIS A 133 -5.72 -1.96 1.98
CA HIS A 133 -6.31 -1.03 2.94
C HIS A 133 -5.24 -0.33 3.81
N GLU A 134 -3.97 -0.75 3.71
CA GLU A 134 -2.84 -0.09 4.39
C GLU A 134 -2.36 1.10 3.55
N LEU A 135 -2.92 2.29 3.79
CA LEU A 135 -2.65 3.49 2.99
C LEU A 135 -1.18 3.94 3.08
N ASP A 136 -0.52 3.74 4.22
CA ASP A 136 0.91 4.01 4.38
C ASP A 136 1.78 3.12 3.47
N GLU A 137 1.32 1.89 3.14
CA GLU A 137 2.00 1.02 2.18
C GLU A 137 1.81 1.53 0.75
N ALA A 138 0.57 1.91 0.40
CA ALA A 138 0.29 2.51 -0.91
C ALA A 138 1.17 3.75 -1.16
N GLU A 139 1.32 4.63 -0.16
CA GLU A 139 2.17 5.82 -0.25
C GLU A 139 3.65 5.53 -0.55
N ARG A 140 4.12 4.34 -0.18
CA ARG A 140 5.54 3.96 -0.34
C ARG A 140 5.86 3.34 -1.68
N ILE A 141 4.86 2.76 -2.38
CA ILE A 141 5.09 1.92 -3.56
C ILE A 141 4.31 2.36 -4.80
N ALA A 142 3.25 3.17 -4.65
CA ALA A 142 2.39 3.53 -5.77
C ALA A 142 2.88 4.79 -6.50
N ASP A 143 2.84 4.75 -7.83
CA ASP A 143 2.97 5.92 -8.70
C ASP A 143 1.61 6.62 -8.83
N ASP A 144 0.56 5.84 -9.08
CA ASP A 144 -0.83 6.29 -9.19
C ASP A 144 -1.71 5.58 -8.18
N VAL A 145 -2.72 6.28 -7.67
CA VAL A 145 -3.68 5.77 -6.68
C VAL A 145 -5.11 5.93 -7.19
N LEU A 146 -5.90 4.87 -7.00
CA LEU A 146 -7.34 4.85 -7.25
C LEU A 146 -8.04 4.56 -5.91
N ILE A 147 -8.87 5.49 -5.45
CA ILE A 147 -9.65 5.33 -4.22
C ILE A 147 -11.06 4.90 -4.56
N PHE A 148 -11.45 3.72 -4.05
CA PHE A 148 -12.80 3.19 -4.21
C PHE A 148 -13.60 3.36 -2.93
N HIS A 149 -14.83 3.82 -3.05
CA HIS A 149 -15.83 3.84 -1.98
C HIS A 149 -17.19 3.41 -2.50
N ARG A 150 -17.80 2.39 -1.86
CA ARG A 150 -19.13 1.84 -2.23
C ARG A 150 -19.26 1.50 -3.72
N GLY A 151 -18.20 0.94 -4.32
CA GLY A 151 -18.18 0.54 -5.72
C GLY A 151 -17.93 1.65 -6.75
N ASN A 152 -17.70 2.88 -6.29
CA ASN A 152 -17.36 4.02 -7.15
C ASN A 152 -15.92 4.46 -6.95
N VAL A 153 -15.29 4.95 -8.01
CA VAL A 153 -14.01 5.66 -7.93
C VAL A 153 -14.29 7.06 -7.39
N VAL A 154 -13.80 7.37 -6.19
CA VAL A 154 -13.99 8.69 -5.55
C VAL A 154 -12.79 9.61 -5.77
N ALA A 155 -11.63 9.07 -6.06
CA ALA A 155 -10.45 9.81 -6.50
C ALA A 155 -9.52 8.93 -7.34
N ALA A 156 -8.78 9.57 -8.25
CA ALA A 156 -7.77 8.95 -9.10
C ALA A 156 -6.68 9.97 -9.42
N GLY A 157 -5.42 9.58 -9.41
CA GLY A 157 -4.28 10.39 -9.78
C GLY A 157 -3.01 9.98 -9.05
N THR A 158 -1.95 10.73 -9.27
CA THR A 158 -0.68 10.56 -8.54
C THR A 158 -0.84 10.95 -7.07
N LEU A 159 0.06 10.47 -6.22
CA LEU A 159 0.07 10.87 -4.80
C LEU A 159 0.16 12.39 -4.64
N ASP A 160 0.97 13.05 -5.46
CA ASP A 160 1.15 14.50 -5.40
C ASP A 160 -0.12 15.24 -5.82
N GLU A 161 -0.84 14.77 -6.86
CA GLU A 161 -2.11 15.36 -7.28
C GLU A 161 -3.19 15.22 -6.20
N LEU A 162 -3.30 14.02 -5.58
CA LEU A 162 -4.29 13.76 -4.53
C LEU A 162 -4.03 14.57 -3.25
N ARG A 163 -2.78 14.94 -3.01
CA ARG A 163 -2.32 15.73 -1.87
C ARG A 163 -2.20 17.21 -2.17
N SER A 164 -2.19 17.59 -3.46
CA SER A 164 -1.90 18.95 -3.90
C SER A 164 -2.87 19.99 -3.30
N GLY A 165 -2.32 21.18 -3.01
CA GLY A 165 -3.06 22.31 -2.44
C GLY A 165 -3.49 22.14 -0.97
N ARG A 166 -2.99 21.13 -0.27
CA ARG A 166 -3.32 20.85 1.13
C ARG A 166 -2.09 20.55 1.94
N GLU A 167 -1.33 21.57 2.18
CA GLU A 167 -0.24 21.54 3.14
C GLU A 167 -0.78 21.58 4.56
N GLU A 168 -0.10 20.89 5.48
CA GLU A 168 -0.46 20.85 6.88
C GLU A 168 0.77 20.72 7.77
N ILE A 169 0.64 21.22 9.00
CA ILE A 169 1.59 20.96 10.07
C ILE A 169 0.92 19.99 11.03
N ARG A 170 1.53 18.83 11.23
CA ARG A 170 1.10 17.82 12.20
C ARG A 170 1.99 17.86 13.43
N PHE A 171 1.40 17.66 14.59
CA PHE A 171 2.15 17.54 15.83
C PHE A 171 1.42 16.63 16.82
N ARG A 172 2.14 16.10 17.80
CA ARG A 172 1.58 15.26 18.86
C ARG A 172 1.66 15.98 20.20
N SER A 173 0.66 15.75 21.04
CA SER A 173 0.67 16.19 22.42
C SER A 173 -0.13 15.23 23.30
N THR A 174 0.42 14.92 24.47
CA THR A 174 -0.31 14.22 25.53
C THR A 174 -1.06 15.19 26.43
N SER A 175 -0.74 16.48 26.34
CA SER A 175 -1.41 17.54 27.09
C SER A 175 -2.76 17.88 26.44
N ARG A 176 -3.67 18.38 27.26
CA ARG A 176 -4.94 18.94 26.76
C ARG A 176 -4.66 20.26 26.04
N ILE A 177 -5.04 20.35 24.79
CA ILE A 177 -4.87 21.54 23.96
C ILE A 177 -6.18 22.31 23.88
N ASP A 178 -6.11 23.63 24.11
CA ASP A 178 -7.18 24.55 23.75
C ASP A 178 -7.07 24.88 22.26
N LEU A 179 -7.81 24.12 21.44
CA LEU A 179 -7.81 24.26 19.98
C LEU A 179 -8.27 25.64 19.53
N HIS A 180 -9.21 26.26 20.26
CA HIS A 180 -9.71 27.59 19.92
C HIS A 180 -8.66 28.67 20.12
N SER A 181 -8.00 28.65 21.29
CA SER A 181 -6.88 29.59 21.59
C SER A 181 -5.73 29.42 20.60
N LEU A 182 -5.36 28.16 20.28
CA LEU A 182 -4.29 27.87 19.33
C LEU A 182 -4.65 28.35 17.91
N SER A 183 -5.89 28.08 17.44
CA SER A 183 -6.35 28.52 16.13
C SER A 183 -6.33 30.04 15.98
N ILE A 184 -6.74 30.78 17.02
CA ILE A 184 -6.67 32.25 17.03
C ILE A 184 -5.23 32.72 16.92
N THR A 185 -4.33 32.12 17.70
CA THR A 185 -2.90 32.51 17.72
C THR A 185 -2.21 32.29 16.40
N LEU A 186 -2.50 31.16 15.74
CA LEU A 186 -1.92 30.80 14.44
C LEU A 186 -2.63 31.49 13.26
N GLY A 187 -3.86 31.97 13.46
CA GLY A 187 -4.73 32.46 12.36
C GLY A 187 -5.14 31.35 11.39
N LEU A 188 -5.08 30.11 11.79
CA LEU A 188 -5.28 28.91 10.96
C LEU A 188 -6.17 27.89 11.68
N PRO A 189 -6.94 27.07 10.95
CA PRO A 189 -7.71 25.99 11.54
C PRO A 189 -6.80 24.94 12.19
N VAL A 190 -7.10 24.57 13.43
CA VAL A 190 -6.43 23.49 14.15
C VAL A 190 -7.47 22.47 14.55
N GLU A 191 -7.20 21.20 14.22
CA GLU A 191 -8.10 20.09 14.47
C GLU A 191 -7.36 18.93 15.17
N GLN A 192 -8.08 18.19 16.00
CA GLN A 192 -7.59 16.92 16.51
C GLN A 192 -8.01 15.80 15.56
N THR A 193 -7.04 15.22 14.84
CA THR A 193 -7.30 14.19 13.83
C THR A 193 -7.35 12.79 14.42
N ARG A 194 -6.52 12.54 15.46
CA ARG A 194 -6.48 11.27 16.23
C ARG A 194 -6.22 11.56 17.71
N LEU A 195 -6.31 10.52 18.54
CA LEU A 195 -5.90 10.63 19.93
C LEU A 195 -4.45 11.10 20.01
N HIS A 196 -4.22 12.24 20.67
CA HIS A 196 -2.90 12.90 20.80
C HIS A 196 -2.26 13.39 19.50
N GLU A 197 -2.97 13.41 18.36
CA GLU A 197 -2.49 13.95 17.09
C GLU A 197 -3.34 15.14 16.66
N PHE A 198 -2.66 16.23 16.27
CA PHE A 198 -3.28 17.50 15.90
C PHE A 198 -2.72 17.97 14.57
N THR A 199 -3.55 18.67 13.82
CA THR A 199 -3.22 19.19 12.48
C THR A 199 -3.56 20.67 12.39
N VAL A 200 -2.62 21.47 11.90
CA VAL A 200 -2.84 22.86 11.44
C VAL A 200 -2.99 22.80 9.95
N ALA A 201 -4.18 23.08 9.44
CA ALA A 201 -4.50 22.95 8.01
C ALA A 201 -4.10 24.20 7.22
N GLY A 202 -3.73 24.01 5.95
CA GLY A 202 -3.52 25.08 4.96
C GLY A 202 -2.11 25.65 4.91
N THR A 203 -1.13 25.06 5.60
CA THR A 203 0.25 25.52 5.58
C THR A 203 1.27 24.46 5.95
N SER A 204 2.48 24.59 5.40
CA SER A 204 3.70 23.90 5.84
C SER A 204 4.81 24.91 6.21
N ASP A 205 4.46 26.21 6.38
CA ASP A 205 5.42 27.28 6.63
C ASP A 205 6.11 27.11 7.99
N ALA A 206 7.44 27.13 7.98
CA ALA A 206 8.28 27.02 9.17
C ALA A 206 7.99 28.13 10.21
N ARG A 207 7.51 29.30 9.78
CA ARG A 207 7.13 30.38 10.70
C ARG A 207 5.96 29.98 11.60
N VAL A 208 5.01 29.20 11.06
CA VAL A 208 3.87 28.70 11.85
C VAL A 208 4.34 27.66 12.86
N ILE A 209 5.37 26.85 12.55
CA ILE A 209 5.97 25.93 13.51
C ILE A 209 6.59 26.70 14.68
N VAL A 210 7.26 27.84 14.42
CA VAL A 210 7.81 28.69 15.48
C VAL A 210 6.67 29.24 16.35
N GLN A 211 5.62 29.79 15.76
CA GLN A 211 4.44 30.28 16.49
C GLN A 211 3.78 29.18 17.34
N LEU A 212 3.64 27.97 16.78
CA LEU A 212 3.12 26.80 17.49
C LEU A 212 3.98 26.46 18.71
N THR A 213 5.30 26.44 18.56
CA THR A 213 6.21 26.13 19.66
C THR A 213 6.22 27.20 20.74
N ASP A 214 6.12 28.47 20.35
CA ASP A 214 6.04 29.60 21.29
C ASP A 214 4.72 29.59 22.07
N TRP A 215 3.61 29.31 21.39
CA TRP A 215 2.32 29.13 22.04
C TRP A 215 2.33 27.96 23.03
N ALA A 216 2.92 26.84 22.65
CA ALA A 216 3.01 25.66 23.50
C ALA A 216 3.82 25.96 24.79
N LYS A 217 4.96 26.67 24.69
CA LYS A 217 5.75 27.11 25.84
C LYS A 217 4.96 28.04 26.74
N ALA A 218 4.25 29.03 26.16
CA ALA A 218 3.48 30.02 26.92
C ALA A 218 2.31 29.38 27.68
N ASN A 219 1.73 28.29 27.18
CA ASN A 219 0.61 27.57 27.77
C ASN A 219 1.02 26.29 28.54
N ASN A 220 2.31 26.03 28.69
CA ASN A 220 2.84 24.86 29.39
C ASN A 220 2.36 23.53 28.79
N VAL A 221 2.21 23.49 27.46
CA VAL A 221 1.79 22.34 26.66
C VAL A 221 3.03 21.66 26.09
N ASP A 222 3.14 20.35 26.32
CA ASP A 222 4.22 19.55 25.71
C ASP A 222 3.80 19.11 24.30
N ILE A 223 4.63 19.44 23.30
CA ILE A 223 4.44 19.07 21.91
C ILE A 223 5.67 18.36 21.36
N GLY A 224 5.44 17.32 20.56
CA GLY A 224 6.48 16.54 19.90
C GLY A 224 6.08 16.09 18.52
N ASP A 225 6.97 15.37 17.85
CA ASP A 225 6.74 14.79 16.53
C ASP A 225 6.17 15.80 15.52
N ILE A 226 6.75 16.99 15.46
CA ILE A 226 6.29 18.03 14.54
C ILE A 226 6.73 17.66 13.11
N GLY A 227 5.76 17.55 12.21
CA GLY A 227 5.98 17.32 10.77
C GLY A 227 5.21 18.35 9.96
N ALA A 228 5.84 18.87 8.90
CA ALA A 228 5.20 19.76 7.96
C ALA A 228 5.28 19.18 6.55
N GLY A 229 4.24 19.30 5.76
CA GLY A 229 4.20 18.81 4.39
C GLY A 229 2.79 18.57 3.87
N SER A 230 2.70 17.83 2.78
CA SER A 230 1.43 17.47 2.17
C SER A 230 0.60 16.53 3.06
N GLN A 231 -0.71 16.60 2.92
CA GLN A 231 -1.67 15.73 3.61
C GLN A 231 -1.36 14.25 3.39
N ARG A 232 -1.57 13.38 4.37
CA ARG A 232 -1.43 11.92 4.21
C ARG A 232 -2.59 11.36 3.39
N LEU A 233 -2.36 10.25 2.71
CA LEU A 233 -3.41 9.57 1.94
C LEU A 233 -4.59 9.12 2.83
N ASP A 234 -4.34 8.77 4.10
CA ASP A 234 -5.38 8.43 5.07
C ASP A 234 -6.35 9.60 5.33
N ASP A 235 -5.82 10.83 5.43
CA ASP A 235 -6.64 12.02 5.64
C ASP A 235 -7.43 12.39 4.37
N VAL A 236 -6.80 12.21 3.20
CA VAL A 236 -7.48 12.34 1.90
C VAL A 236 -8.63 11.34 1.79
N PHE A 237 -8.38 10.06 2.13
CA PHE A 237 -9.40 9.01 2.10
C PHE A 237 -10.57 9.31 3.03
N ARG A 238 -10.32 9.68 4.28
CA ARG A 238 -11.36 10.00 5.27
C ARG A 238 -12.26 11.13 4.81
N ARG A 239 -11.68 12.19 4.26
CA ARG A 239 -12.43 13.32 3.72
C ARG A 239 -13.34 12.92 2.58
N LEU A 240 -12.81 12.25 1.56
CA LEU A 240 -13.57 11.85 0.38
C LEU A 240 -14.70 10.88 0.71
N THR A 241 -14.50 10.02 1.71
CA THR A 241 -15.53 9.08 2.16
C THR A 241 -16.59 9.75 3.04
N ALA A 242 -16.24 10.79 3.81
CA ALA A 242 -17.20 11.59 4.58
C ALA A 242 -18.09 12.46 3.67
N GLU A 243 -17.51 13.11 2.67
CA GLU A 243 -18.25 13.91 1.67
C GLU A 243 -19.22 13.05 0.85
N SER A 244 -18.88 11.78 0.61
CA SER A 244 -19.75 10.84 -0.12
C SER A 244 -20.89 10.25 0.73
N ALA A 245 -20.95 10.57 2.02
CA ALA A 245 -21.99 10.10 2.97
C ALA A 245 -23.05 11.18 3.26
N SER A 246 -22.86 12.41 2.76
CA SER A 246 -23.78 13.55 2.87
C SER A 246 -24.61 13.72 1.61
#